data_09207085d4c36125a5f0dad39d4702bd
#
_entry.id   09207085d4c36125a5f0dad39d4702bd
#
_cell.length_a   1.000
_cell.length_b   1.000
_cell.length_c   1.000
_cell.angle_alpha   90.00
_cell.angle_beta   90.00
_cell.angle_gamma   90.00
#
_symmetry.space_group_name_H-M   'P 1'
#
loop_
_entity.id
_entity.type
_entity.pdbx_description
1 polymer ?
#
loop_
_entity_poly.entity_id
_entity_poly.type
_entity_poly.pdbx_seq_one_letter_code
_entity_poly.pdbx_strand_id
1 'polypeptide(L)'
;TSGTTGNPKGVMLTHGNIHSDVRQLMEVFGPVADETDRFLSYLPLSHVLDRIAGYYTAIALSSSVAFAEHFRTIQRDLQEIQPTILVSVPRLFEKIHAGVVATVGGFPIHKRAIFAWALGVGKNRIPYLCRNENPKGLLAKKLSFIDSRIFSVLKKQIGFGKIKIAISGGGPLSVNDLEMFLGIGV
;
A
#
# COMPACT_ATOMS: atom_id res chain seq x y z
N THR A 1 -13.13 21.40 -2.59
CA THR A 1 -13.10 20.88 -1.21
C THR A 1 -14.43 20.21 -0.88
N SER A 2 -14.41 19.20 -0.01
CA SER A 2 -15.58 18.38 0.34
C SER A 2 -16.72 19.14 1.07
N GLY A 3 -16.47 20.38 1.53
CA GLY A 3 -17.45 21.16 2.25
C GLY A 3 -17.71 20.73 3.69
N THR A 4 -16.84 19.91 4.28
CA THR A 4 -16.98 19.46 5.68
C THR A 4 -16.93 20.58 6.71
N THR A 5 -16.33 21.73 6.35
CA THR A 5 -16.16 22.90 7.21
C THR A 5 -16.89 24.15 6.68
N GLY A 6 -17.80 24.00 5.71
CA GLY A 6 -18.53 25.09 5.08
C GLY A 6 -19.01 24.72 3.68
N ASN A 7 -19.43 25.72 2.89
CA ASN A 7 -19.84 25.48 1.51
C ASN A 7 -18.70 24.89 0.67
N PRO A 8 -18.95 23.86 -0.16
CA PRO A 8 -17.95 23.29 -1.05
C PRO A 8 -17.32 24.37 -1.95
N LYS A 9 -16.00 24.32 -2.09
CA LYS A 9 -15.27 25.24 -2.96
C LYS A 9 -14.69 24.46 -4.14
N GLY A 10 -14.93 24.96 -5.36
CA GLY A 10 -14.33 24.42 -6.57
C GLY A 10 -12.85 24.83 -6.65
N VAL A 11 -11.98 23.85 -6.85
CA VAL A 11 -10.58 24.09 -7.17
C VAL A 11 -10.41 24.00 -8.69
N MET A 12 -9.95 25.09 -9.29
CA MET A 12 -9.68 25.11 -10.74
C MET A 12 -8.33 24.47 -11.02
N LEU A 13 -8.36 23.31 -11.67
CA LEU A 13 -7.15 22.60 -12.13
C LEU A 13 -7.07 22.71 -13.64
N THR A 14 -5.94 23.19 -14.14
CA THR A 14 -5.65 23.20 -15.57
C THR A 14 -5.07 21.85 -16.00
N HIS A 15 -5.11 21.57 -17.31
CA HIS A 15 -4.39 20.41 -17.86
C HIS A 15 -2.88 20.46 -17.54
N GLY A 16 -2.29 21.67 -17.51
CA GLY A 16 -0.90 21.87 -17.15
C GLY A 16 -0.59 21.46 -15.71
N ASN A 17 -1.47 21.76 -14.74
CA ASN A 17 -1.30 21.31 -13.36
C ASN A 17 -1.29 19.78 -13.27
N ILE A 18 -2.29 19.13 -13.88
CA ILE A 18 -2.40 17.67 -13.86
C ILE A 18 -1.19 17.02 -14.53
N HIS A 19 -0.77 17.54 -15.72
CA HIS A 19 0.38 17.02 -16.44
C HIS A 19 1.67 17.16 -15.62
N SER A 20 1.86 18.30 -14.94
CA SER A 20 3.03 18.54 -14.09
C SER A 20 3.10 17.54 -12.92
N ASP A 21 1.96 17.32 -12.23
CA ASP A 21 1.89 16.38 -11.12
C ASP A 21 2.15 14.93 -11.58
N VAL A 22 1.51 14.51 -12.68
CA VAL A 22 1.72 13.18 -13.24
C VAL A 22 3.17 12.98 -13.65
N ARG A 23 3.81 13.99 -14.25
CA ARG A 23 5.21 13.92 -14.63
C ARG A 23 6.15 13.73 -13.44
N GLN A 24 5.89 14.43 -12.31
CA GLN A 24 6.65 14.24 -11.09
C GLN A 24 6.44 12.82 -10.50
N LEU A 25 5.21 12.31 -10.55
CA LEU A 25 4.93 10.95 -10.11
C LEU A 25 5.61 9.90 -11.01
N MET A 26 5.73 10.17 -12.32
CA MET A 26 6.47 9.31 -13.24
C MET A 26 7.97 9.26 -12.91
N GLU A 27 8.57 10.34 -12.41
CA GLU A 27 9.96 10.33 -11.93
C GLU A 27 10.15 9.40 -10.72
N VAL A 28 9.11 9.26 -9.87
CA VAL A 28 9.12 8.38 -8.69
C VAL A 28 8.77 6.94 -9.05
N PHE A 29 7.75 6.73 -9.87
CA PHE A 29 7.22 5.39 -10.20
C PHE A 29 7.95 4.73 -11.37
N GLY A 30 8.32 5.50 -12.38
CA GLY A 30 8.89 4.98 -13.62
C GLY A 30 10.09 4.04 -13.46
N PRO A 31 10.99 4.22 -12.47
CA PRO A 31 12.07 3.27 -12.22
C PRO A 31 11.64 1.88 -11.75
N VAL A 32 10.41 1.72 -11.22
CA VAL A 32 9.93 0.49 -10.57
C VAL A 32 8.57 0.01 -11.09
N ALA A 33 7.92 0.79 -11.95
CA ALA A 33 6.59 0.52 -12.50
C ALA A 33 6.59 0.60 -14.04
N ASP A 34 5.79 -0.25 -14.68
CA ASP A 34 5.68 -0.38 -16.12
C ASP A 34 4.24 -0.72 -16.58
N GLU A 35 4.05 -1.00 -17.86
CA GLU A 35 2.75 -1.34 -18.46
C GLU A 35 2.14 -2.65 -17.92
N THR A 36 2.94 -3.53 -17.30
CA THR A 36 2.45 -4.78 -16.72
C THR A 36 1.81 -4.58 -15.34
N ASP A 37 1.95 -3.39 -14.78
CA ASP A 37 1.46 -3.07 -13.47
C ASP A 37 -0.06 -2.89 -13.43
N ARG A 38 -0.61 -3.02 -12.23
CA ARG A 38 -2.03 -2.91 -11.98
C ARG A 38 -2.29 -2.03 -10.77
N PHE A 39 -3.04 -0.97 -11.00
CA PHE A 39 -3.57 -0.11 -9.95
C PHE A 39 -4.94 -0.60 -9.48
N LEU A 40 -5.27 -0.31 -8.23
CA LEU A 40 -6.63 -0.42 -7.71
C LEU A 40 -7.12 0.97 -7.33
N SER A 41 -8.14 1.43 -8.04
CA SER A 41 -8.86 2.68 -7.78
C SER A 41 -10.11 2.36 -6.97
N TYR A 42 -10.27 3.00 -5.81
CA TYR A 42 -11.42 2.78 -4.92
C TYR A 42 -11.95 4.07 -4.29
N LEU A 43 -11.19 5.14 -4.34
CA LEU A 43 -11.67 6.46 -3.93
C LEU A 43 -12.47 7.09 -5.07
N PRO A 44 -13.42 7.98 -4.78
CA PRO A 44 -14.10 8.72 -5.85
C PRO A 44 -13.09 9.48 -6.71
N LEU A 45 -13.25 9.45 -8.04
CA LEU A 45 -12.37 10.20 -8.95
C LEU A 45 -12.49 11.75 -8.82
N SER A 46 -13.42 12.23 -7.99
CA SER A 46 -13.43 13.61 -7.50
C SER A 46 -12.36 13.89 -6.44
N HIS A 47 -11.79 12.84 -5.84
CA HIS A 47 -10.68 12.95 -4.90
C HIS A 47 -9.36 13.03 -5.68
N VAL A 48 -8.60 14.11 -5.48
CA VAL A 48 -7.38 14.42 -6.25
C VAL A 48 -6.32 13.30 -6.14
N LEU A 49 -6.21 12.66 -4.99
CA LEU A 49 -5.22 11.59 -4.76
C LEU A 49 -5.43 10.42 -5.73
N ASP A 50 -6.65 9.89 -5.81
CA ASP A 50 -6.93 8.75 -6.70
C ASP A 50 -6.96 9.18 -8.16
N ARG A 51 -7.49 10.37 -8.44
CA ARG A 51 -7.55 10.89 -9.80
C ARG A 51 -6.18 11.10 -10.43
N ILE A 52 -5.24 11.70 -9.70
CA ILE A 52 -3.90 12.02 -10.24
C ILE A 52 -2.95 10.85 -9.98
N ALA A 53 -2.69 10.51 -8.71
CA ALA A 53 -1.69 9.51 -8.39
C ALA A 53 -2.14 8.05 -8.69
N GLY A 54 -3.45 7.80 -8.71
CA GLY A 54 -4.01 6.52 -9.16
C GLY A 54 -4.23 6.51 -10.67
N TYR A 55 -5.31 7.16 -11.13
CA TYR A 55 -5.85 6.99 -12.48
C TYR A 55 -4.96 7.60 -13.58
N TYR A 56 -4.61 8.89 -13.49
CA TYR A 56 -3.81 9.52 -14.55
C TYR A 56 -2.36 9.02 -14.59
N THR A 57 -1.79 8.67 -13.45
CA THR A 57 -0.46 8.04 -13.41
C THR A 57 -0.48 6.66 -14.05
N ALA A 58 -1.52 5.86 -13.81
CA ALA A 58 -1.67 4.57 -14.48
C ALA A 58 -1.78 4.71 -16.01
N ILE A 59 -2.54 5.71 -16.50
CA ILE A 59 -2.60 6.01 -17.94
C ILE A 59 -1.22 6.38 -18.48
N ALA A 60 -0.46 7.23 -17.78
CA ALA A 60 0.87 7.65 -18.21
C ALA A 60 1.88 6.49 -18.24
N LEU A 61 1.73 5.51 -17.35
CA LEU A 61 2.51 4.27 -17.34
C LEU A 61 2.02 3.23 -18.34
N SER A 62 0.90 3.47 -19.03
CA SER A 62 0.19 2.46 -19.84
C SER A 62 -0.22 1.22 -19.05
N SER A 63 -0.36 1.36 -17.74
CA SER A 63 -0.72 0.29 -16.79
C SER A 63 -2.23 0.09 -16.74
N SER A 64 -2.65 -1.08 -16.24
CA SER A 64 -4.08 -1.37 -16.04
C SER A 64 -4.62 -0.75 -14.74
N VAL A 65 -5.89 -0.33 -14.77
CA VAL A 65 -6.62 0.15 -13.58
C VAL A 65 -7.81 -0.77 -13.34
N ALA A 66 -7.87 -1.37 -12.17
CA ALA A 66 -9.07 -2.04 -11.67
C ALA A 66 -9.85 -1.08 -10.77
N PHE A 67 -11.17 -1.02 -10.94
CA PHE A 67 -12.04 -0.23 -10.08
C PHE A 67 -12.68 -1.14 -9.04
N ALA A 68 -12.58 -0.76 -7.77
CA ALA A 68 -13.28 -1.46 -6.70
C ALA A 68 -14.79 -1.25 -6.84
N GLU A 69 -15.55 -2.28 -6.52
CA GLU A 69 -17.01 -2.23 -6.60
C GLU A 69 -17.59 -1.21 -5.61
N HIS A 70 -17.09 -1.25 -4.38
CA HIS A 70 -17.52 -0.35 -3.31
C HIS A 70 -16.47 -0.29 -2.19
N PHE A 71 -16.40 0.84 -1.45
CA PHE A 71 -15.50 0.96 -0.29
C PHE A 71 -15.65 -0.15 0.77
N ARG A 72 -16.87 -0.72 0.90
CA ARG A 72 -17.12 -1.83 1.83
C ARG A 72 -16.50 -3.14 1.36
N THR A 73 -16.36 -3.34 0.05
CA THR A 73 -15.83 -4.57 -0.56
C THR A 73 -14.32 -4.52 -0.79
N ILE A 74 -13.67 -3.40 -0.48
CA ILE A 74 -12.26 -3.14 -0.80
C ILE A 74 -11.30 -4.27 -0.37
N GLN A 75 -11.56 -4.95 0.75
CA GLN A 75 -10.72 -6.07 1.20
C GLN A 75 -10.84 -7.28 0.28
N ARG A 76 -12.06 -7.60 -0.17
CA ARG A 76 -12.31 -8.66 -1.16
C ARG A 76 -11.67 -8.26 -2.50
N ASP A 77 -11.89 -7.04 -2.94
CA ASP A 77 -11.41 -6.55 -4.22
C ASP A 77 -9.86 -6.53 -4.26
N LEU A 78 -9.20 -6.16 -3.14
CA LEU A 78 -7.75 -6.29 -2.98
C LEU A 78 -7.26 -7.74 -3.11
N GLN A 79 -7.98 -8.69 -2.50
CA GLN A 79 -7.62 -10.12 -2.57
C GLN A 79 -7.80 -10.71 -3.96
N GLU A 80 -8.84 -10.32 -4.68
CA GLU A 80 -9.13 -10.80 -6.04
C GLU A 80 -8.18 -10.20 -7.06
N ILE A 81 -7.95 -8.89 -6.98
CA ILE A 81 -7.19 -8.12 -7.97
C ILE A 81 -5.68 -8.28 -7.75
N GLN A 82 -5.23 -8.36 -6.51
CA GLN A 82 -3.80 -8.37 -6.15
C GLN A 82 -3.04 -7.25 -6.86
N PRO A 83 -3.34 -5.97 -6.58
CA PRO A 83 -2.70 -4.86 -7.28
C PRO A 83 -1.19 -4.84 -7.03
N THR A 84 -0.44 -4.30 -8.00
CA THR A 84 1.00 -4.08 -7.86
C THR A 84 1.31 -2.68 -7.33
N ILE A 85 0.39 -1.74 -7.58
CA ILE A 85 0.48 -0.36 -7.09
C ILE A 85 -0.84 0.01 -6.41
N LEU A 86 -0.73 0.49 -5.18
CA LEU A 86 -1.87 0.95 -4.40
C LEU A 86 -1.62 2.38 -3.89
N VAL A 87 -2.43 3.31 -4.36
CA VAL A 87 -2.50 4.67 -3.83
C VAL A 87 -3.72 4.76 -2.92
N SER A 88 -3.52 5.12 -1.67
CA SER A 88 -4.55 4.99 -0.66
C SER A 88 -4.48 6.09 0.42
N VAL A 89 -5.45 6.08 1.30
CA VAL A 89 -5.51 6.93 2.49
C VAL A 89 -5.17 6.11 3.74
N PRO A 90 -4.69 6.74 4.84
CA PRO A 90 -4.30 6.04 6.07
C PRO A 90 -5.36 5.06 6.59
N ARG A 91 -6.63 5.44 6.51
CA ARG A 91 -7.76 4.61 6.99
C ARG A 91 -7.82 3.20 6.38
N LEU A 92 -7.39 3.01 5.13
CA LEU A 92 -7.37 1.67 4.56
C LEU A 92 -6.27 0.82 5.20
N PHE A 93 -5.09 1.39 5.38
CA PHE A 93 -3.97 0.71 6.05
C PHE A 93 -4.31 0.36 7.51
N GLU A 94 -4.90 1.29 8.26
CA GLU A 94 -5.40 1.03 9.62
C GLU A 94 -6.42 -0.12 9.66
N LYS A 95 -7.38 -0.13 8.72
CA LYS A 95 -8.38 -1.20 8.62
C LYS A 95 -7.76 -2.55 8.31
N ILE A 96 -6.78 -2.60 7.39
CA ILE A 96 -6.06 -3.83 7.05
C ILE A 96 -5.26 -4.31 8.27
N HIS A 97 -4.53 -3.42 8.95
CA HIS A 97 -3.76 -3.75 10.16
C HIS A 97 -4.67 -4.31 11.25
N ALA A 98 -5.77 -3.64 11.55
CA ALA A 98 -6.75 -4.13 12.53
C ALA A 98 -7.30 -5.52 12.16
N GLY A 99 -7.56 -5.76 10.88
CA GLY A 99 -7.97 -7.08 10.38
C GLY A 99 -6.90 -8.16 10.59
N VAL A 100 -5.62 -7.83 10.34
CA VAL A 100 -4.49 -8.74 10.62
C VAL A 100 -4.40 -9.05 12.11
N VAL A 101 -4.47 -8.04 12.98
CA VAL A 101 -4.43 -8.22 14.44
C VAL A 101 -5.57 -9.09 14.92
N ALA A 102 -6.80 -8.86 14.45
CA ALA A 102 -7.96 -9.65 14.80
C ALA A 102 -7.81 -11.12 14.36
N THR A 103 -7.33 -11.35 13.13
CA THR A 103 -7.11 -12.70 12.60
C THR A 103 -6.05 -13.44 13.39
N VAL A 104 -4.90 -12.79 13.64
CA VAL A 104 -3.81 -13.38 14.44
C VAL A 104 -4.27 -13.62 15.88
N GLY A 105 -5.09 -12.73 16.45
CA GLY A 105 -5.68 -12.89 17.78
C GLY A 105 -6.51 -14.18 17.95
N GLY A 106 -7.14 -14.65 16.86
CA GLY A 106 -7.88 -15.92 16.83
C GLY A 106 -7.00 -17.18 16.68
N PHE A 107 -5.69 -17.03 16.45
CA PHE A 107 -4.81 -18.19 16.30
C PHE A 107 -4.45 -18.84 17.65
N PRO A 108 -4.12 -20.16 17.65
CA PRO A 108 -3.51 -20.82 18.80
C PRO A 108 -2.23 -20.09 19.27
N ILE A 109 -1.94 -20.17 20.57
CA ILE A 109 -0.85 -19.41 21.21
C ILE A 109 0.51 -19.57 20.51
N HIS A 110 0.83 -20.79 20.06
CA HIS A 110 2.09 -21.06 19.36
C HIS A 110 2.18 -20.34 18.00
N LYS A 111 1.08 -20.25 17.23
CA LYS A 111 1.04 -19.51 15.96
C LYS A 111 1.14 -18.00 16.18
N ARG A 112 0.50 -17.49 17.24
CA ARG A 112 0.62 -16.09 17.66
C ARG A 112 2.06 -15.73 18.00
N ALA A 113 2.74 -16.60 18.77
CA ALA A 113 4.14 -16.41 19.12
C ALA A 113 5.06 -16.41 17.90
N ILE A 114 4.84 -17.34 16.96
CA ILE A 114 5.59 -17.38 15.68
C ILE A 114 5.38 -16.09 14.89
N PHE A 115 4.14 -15.61 14.77
CA PHE A 115 3.85 -14.37 14.04
C PHE A 115 4.50 -13.15 14.72
N ALA A 116 4.38 -13.03 16.04
CA ALA A 116 5.00 -11.95 16.81
C ALA A 116 6.54 -11.94 16.64
N TRP A 117 7.16 -13.12 16.71
CA TRP A 117 8.59 -13.26 16.44
C TRP A 117 8.95 -12.86 15.00
N ALA A 118 8.20 -13.33 14.03
CA ALA A 118 8.43 -13.00 12.62
C ALA A 118 8.31 -11.50 12.37
N LEU A 119 7.30 -10.85 12.93
CA LEU A 119 7.11 -9.40 12.82
C LEU A 119 8.24 -8.63 13.50
N GLY A 120 8.69 -9.08 14.68
CA GLY A 120 9.85 -8.50 15.36
C GLY A 120 11.13 -8.59 14.53
N VAL A 121 11.40 -9.75 13.91
CA VAL A 121 12.53 -9.90 12.96
C VAL A 121 12.31 -9.02 11.72
N GLY A 122 11.09 -8.97 11.19
CA GLY A 122 10.72 -8.17 10.03
C GLY A 122 11.00 -6.68 10.24
N LYS A 123 10.65 -6.14 11.41
CA LYS A 123 10.91 -4.73 11.76
C LYS A 123 12.41 -4.35 11.73
N ASN A 124 13.32 -5.31 11.91
CA ASN A 124 14.76 -5.03 11.82
C ASN A 124 15.23 -4.65 10.40
N ARG A 125 14.37 -4.79 9.37
CA ARG A 125 14.68 -4.27 8.01
C ARG A 125 14.51 -2.76 7.91
N ILE A 126 13.67 -2.13 8.76
CA ILE A 126 13.28 -0.72 8.65
C ILE A 126 14.49 0.23 8.59
N PRO A 127 15.51 0.11 9.48
CA PRO A 127 16.68 0.98 9.39
C PRO A 127 17.46 0.87 8.08
N TYR A 128 17.43 -0.30 7.44
CA TYR A 128 18.05 -0.52 6.12
C TYR A 128 17.24 0.13 5.02
N LEU A 129 15.90 -0.01 5.05
CA LEU A 129 15.01 0.66 4.11
C LEU A 129 15.18 2.18 4.15
N CYS A 130 15.28 2.77 5.35
CA CYS A 130 15.50 4.21 5.53
C CYS A 130 16.84 4.70 4.95
N ARG A 131 17.83 3.81 4.79
CA ARG A 131 19.15 4.12 4.22
C ARG A 131 19.27 3.68 2.75
N ASN A 132 18.19 3.15 2.17
CA ASN A 132 18.21 2.52 0.86
C ASN A 132 19.27 1.40 0.74
N GLU A 133 19.39 0.60 1.80
CA GLU A 133 20.33 -0.50 1.91
C GLU A 133 19.61 -1.84 2.03
N ASN A 134 20.29 -2.92 1.70
CA ASN A 134 19.79 -4.27 1.92
C ASN A 134 20.40 -4.88 3.19
N PRO A 135 19.60 -5.55 4.04
CA PRO A 135 20.10 -6.33 5.17
C PRO A 135 21.10 -7.40 4.69
N LYS A 136 22.15 -7.64 5.52
CA LYS A 136 23.23 -8.60 5.19
C LYS A 136 23.32 -9.71 6.24
N GLY A 137 24.07 -10.76 5.91
CA GLY A 137 24.43 -11.84 6.83
C GLY A 137 23.21 -12.63 7.36
N LEU A 138 23.20 -12.91 8.66
CA LEU A 138 22.16 -13.72 9.30
C LEU A 138 20.78 -13.07 9.24
N LEU A 139 20.71 -11.74 9.32
CA LEU A 139 19.44 -11.02 9.21
C LEU A 139 18.81 -11.23 7.82
N ALA A 140 19.57 -11.12 6.74
CA ALA A 140 19.07 -11.36 5.39
C ALA A 140 18.50 -12.78 5.24
N LYS A 141 19.18 -13.79 5.78
CA LYS A 141 18.70 -15.19 5.75
C LYS A 141 17.39 -15.36 6.53
N LYS A 142 17.29 -14.77 7.75
CA LYS A 142 16.07 -14.80 8.54
C LYS A 142 14.91 -14.12 7.81
N LEU A 143 15.14 -12.94 7.24
CA LEU A 143 14.14 -12.19 6.47
C LEU A 143 13.65 -12.99 5.26
N SER A 144 14.55 -13.57 4.48
CA SER A 144 14.19 -14.41 3.33
C SER A 144 13.32 -15.60 3.74
N PHE A 145 13.63 -16.25 4.87
CA PHE A 145 12.83 -17.35 5.40
C PHE A 145 11.42 -16.92 5.80
N ILE A 146 11.31 -15.84 6.61
CA ILE A 146 9.99 -15.38 7.07
C ILE A 146 9.16 -14.77 5.93
N ASP A 147 9.81 -14.07 4.99
CA ASP A 147 9.13 -13.52 3.81
C ASP A 147 8.51 -14.62 2.95
N SER A 148 9.25 -15.69 2.69
CA SER A 148 8.78 -16.79 1.85
C SER A 148 7.73 -17.69 2.54
N ARG A 149 7.78 -17.88 3.85
CA ARG A 149 6.95 -18.84 4.57
C ARG A 149 5.79 -18.23 5.36
N ILE A 150 5.94 -17.01 5.84
CA ILE A 150 4.96 -16.36 6.72
C ILE A 150 4.34 -15.15 6.01
N PHE A 151 5.18 -14.19 5.59
CA PHE A 151 4.69 -12.92 5.07
C PHE A 151 4.13 -13.02 3.65
N SER A 152 4.62 -13.95 2.81
CA SER A 152 4.01 -14.20 1.50
C SER A 152 2.56 -14.65 1.61
N VAL A 153 2.24 -15.52 2.57
CA VAL A 153 0.88 -15.99 2.83
C VAL A 153 0.01 -14.84 3.34
N LEU A 154 0.52 -14.10 4.33
CA LEU A 154 -0.19 -12.94 4.87
C LEU A 154 -0.46 -11.88 3.80
N LYS A 155 0.58 -11.48 3.05
CA LYS A 155 0.44 -10.49 1.97
C LYS A 155 -0.59 -10.92 0.94
N LYS A 156 -0.61 -12.16 0.54
CA LYS A 156 -1.62 -12.69 -0.37
C LYS A 156 -3.03 -12.59 0.22
N GLN A 157 -3.19 -12.92 1.51
CA GLN A 157 -4.48 -12.85 2.21
C GLN A 157 -5.02 -11.43 2.36
N ILE A 158 -4.16 -10.44 2.54
CA ILE A 158 -4.59 -9.03 2.62
C ILE A 158 -4.65 -8.33 1.24
N GLY A 159 -4.36 -9.05 0.16
CA GLY A 159 -4.38 -8.52 -1.20
C GLY A 159 -3.09 -7.84 -1.66
N PHE A 160 -2.00 -7.99 -0.90
CA PHE A 160 -0.70 -7.37 -1.17
C PHE A 160 0.35 -8.37 -1.68
N GLY A 161 -0.10 -9.52 -2.18
CA GLY A 161 0.80 -10.58 -2.67
C GLY A 161 1.68 -10.17 -3.84
N LYS A 162 1.23 -9.21 -4.65
CA LYS A 162 1.96 -8.68 -5.81
C LYS A 162 2.38 -7.21 -5.66
N ILE A 163 2.17 -6.61 -4.48
CA ILE A 163 2.43 -5.19 -4.27
C ILE A 163 3.92 -4.87 -4.48
N LYS A 164 4.20 -3.87 -5.29
CA LYS A 164 5.51 -3.25 -5.50
C LYS A 164 5.59 -1.90 -4.79
N ILE A 165 4.50 -1.13 -4.88
CA ILE A 165 4.41 0.23 -4.35
C ILE A 165 3.10 0.38 -3.59
N ALA A 166 3.17 0.81 -2.34
CA ALA A 166 2.02 1.21 -1.53
C ALA A 166 2.23 2.63 -1.02
N ILE A 167 1.30 3.53 -1.34
CA ILE A 167 1.37 4.94 -0.96
C ILE A 167 0.21 5.28 -0.04
N SER A 168 0.51 5.96 1.05
CA SER A 168 -0.47 6.56 1.93
C SER A 168 -0.41 8.08 1.81
N GLY A 169 -1.53 8.71 1.47
CA GLY A 169 -1.64 10.16 1.31
C GLY A 169 -2.92 10.74 1.92
N GLY A 170 -2.99 12.06 1.98
CA GLY A 170 -4.16 12.79 2.48
C GLY A 170 -4.28 12.88 4.01
N GLY A 171 -3.37 12.28 4.77
CA GLY A 171 -3.32 12.34 6.22
C GLY A 171 -2.13 11.58 6.80
N PRO A 172 -1.85 11.70 8.11
CA PRO A 172 -0.77 10.98 8.76
C PRO A 172 -1.14 9.50 8.92
N LEU A 173 -0.21 8.60 8.58
CA LEU A 173 -0.26 7.19 8.94
C LEU A 173 0.41 7.01 10.31
N SER A 174 -0.17 6.20 11.21
CA SER A 174 0.44 5.95 12.50
C SER A 174 1.77 5.20 12.35
N VAL A 175 2.72 5.49 13.24
CA VAL A 175 4.02 4.80 13.24
C VAL A 175 3.84 3.28 13.38
N ASN A 176 2.87 2.86 14.20
CA ASN A 176 2.61 1.43 14.43
C ASN A 176 2.10 0.74 13.16
N ASP A 177 1.21 1.39 12.39
CA ASP A 177 0.74 0.87 11.11
C ASP A 177 1.88 0.81 10.10
N LEU A 178 2.66 1.90 9.97
CA LEU A 178 3.81 1.96 9.08
C LEU A 178 4.84 0.86 9.38
N GLU A 179 5.21 0.69 10.66
CA GLU A 179 6.14 -0.36 11.08
C GLU A 179 5.63 -1.78 10.78
N MET A 180 4.32 -2.00 10.89
CA MET A 180 3.74 -3.31 10.54
C MET A 180 3.91 -3.59 9.05
N PHE A 181 3.54 -2.65 8.17
CA PHE A 181 3.64 -2.83 6.72
C PHE A 181 5.10 -2.95 6.27
N LEU A 182 5.98 -2.06 6.70
CA LEU A 182 7.41 -2.16 6.43
C LEU A 182 8.01 -3.46 6.97
N GLY A 183 7.57 -3.89 8.17
CA GLY A 183 8.01 -5.13 8.80
C GLY A 183 7.65 -6.38 7.98
N ILE A 184 6.50 -6.42 7.32
CA ILE A 184 6.10 -7.54 6.44
C ILE A 184 6.62 -7.38 5.00
N GLY A 185 7.37 -6.31 4.71
CA GLY A 185 7.98 -6.08 3.39
C GLY A 185 6.99 -5.54 2.34
N VAL A 186 6.21 -4.55 2.76
CA VAL A 186 5.32 -3.73 1.91
C VAL A 186 5.86 -2.32 1.87
#